data_8f8e19b98d0a3e08d30eb6952a0f58f1
#
_entry.id   8f8e19b98d0a3e08d30eb6952a0f58f1
#
_cell.length_a   1.000
_cell.length_b   1.000
_cell.length_c   1.000
_cell.angle_alpha   90.00
_cell.angle_beta   90.00
_cell.angle_gamma   90.00
#
_symmetry.space_group_name_H-M   'P 1'
#
loop_
_entity.id
_entity.type
_entity.pdbx_description
1 polymer ?
#
loop_
_entity_poly.entity_id
_entity_poly.type
_entity_poly.pdbx_seq_one_letter_code
_entity_poly.pdbx_strand_id
1 'polypeptide(L)'
;MPQPTAPTAVLQSATEWRQAAAEGRRLRLPLHPDRQKNWDALGALSAVLRSTTSADLVIDAGSARYSPLLPWLRLYGYERLLGLNLEFGRPVRHQGVEFRYGDVTATGLAPGSVAAVTCLSVIEHGVPVTSFLQESARILRPSGVLVISTDYDQSPPDARGKSAYGQPVHIFSPEEIVQLTQAAEQFGLRLRGSFEPVHAERPVHWKRQGLHYTCVLLTFDRL
;
A
#
# COMPACT_ATOMS: atom_id res chain seq x y z
N MET A 1 -8.87 17.70 -3.61
CA MET A 1 -8.39 16.46 -4.26
C MET A 1 -6.87 16.52 -4.39
N PRO A 2 -6.14 15.44 -4.10
CA PRO A 2 -4.72 15.35 -4.43
C PRO A 2 -4.51 15.49 -5.94
N GLN A 3 -3.32 15.97 -6.32
CA GLN A 3 -2.95 15.98 -7.73
C GLN A 3 -2.96 14.55 -8.29
N PRO A 4 -3.31 14.36 -9.58
CA PRO A 4 -3.27 13.04 -10.20
C PRO A 4 -1.85 12.45 -10.10
N THR A 5 -1.74 11.28 -9.49
CA THR A 5 -0.55 10.44 -9.53
C THR A 5 -0.77 9.30 -10.52
N ALA A 6 0.29 8.79 -11.12
CA ALA A 6 0.19 7.58 -11.92
C ALA A 6 -0.33 6.43 -11.03
N PRO A 7 -1.29 5.63 -11.51
CA PRO A 7 -1.86 4.55 -10.70
C PRO A 7 -0.86 3.41 -10.44
N THR A 8 0.12 3.26 -11.34
CA THR A 8 1.26 2.35 -11.21
C THR A 8 2.51 3.17 -11.47
N ALA A 9 3.43 3.17 -10.53
CA ALA A 9 4.64 3.98 -10.62
C ALA A 9 5.76 3.42 -9.74
N VAL A 10 7.00 3.62 -10.16
CA VAL A 10 8.20 3.47 -9.34
C VAL A 10 8.63 4.85 -8.87
N LEU A 11 8.95 5.00 -7.60
CA LEU A 11 9.46 6.25 -7.04
C LEU A 11 10.83 6.56 -7.66
N GLN A 12 10.92 7.62 -8.47
CA GLN A 12 12.08 7.91 -9.29
C GLN A 12 13.21 8.64 -8.55
N SER A 13 12.87 9.48 -7.57
CA SER A 13 13.85 10.33 -6.93
C SER A 13 13.42 10.85 -5.55
N ALA A 14 14.40 11.37 -4.80
CA ALA A 14 14.12 12.08 -3.56
C ALA A 14 13.26 13.35 -3.78
N THR A 15 13.28 13.92 -4.98
CA THR A 15 12.45 15.08 -5.32
C THR A 15 10.97 14.70 -5.33
N GLU A 16 10.59 13.54 -5.88
CA GLU A 16 9.19 13.11 -5.93
C GLU A 16 8.56 12.91 -4.54
N TRP A 17 9.25 12.23 -3.62
CA TRP A 17 8.67 12.09 -2.28
C TRP A 17 8.62 13.41 -1.51
N ARG A 18 9.55 14.36 -1.78
CA ARG A 18 9.46 15.73 -1.22
C ARG A 18 8.27 16.48 -1.78
N GLN A 19 7.98 16.34 -3.07
CA GLN A 19 6.79 16.92 -3.71
C GLN A 19 5.51 16.30 -3.14
N ALA A 20 5.46 14.99 -2.95
CA ALA A 20 4.34 14.32 -2.29
C ALA A 20 4.11 14.84 -0.85
N ALA A 21 5.17 15.01 -0.08
CA ALA A 21 5.09 15.60 1.26
C ALA A 21 4.65 17.08 1.23
N ALA A 22 5.07 17.86 0.22
CA ALA A 22 4.61 19.23 0.03
C ALA A 22 3.13 19.28 -0.33
N GLU A 23 2.67 18.40 -1.20
CA GLU A 23 1.25 18.24 -1.56
C GLU A 23 0.40 17.85 -0.33
N GLY A 24 0.88 16.91 0.49
CA GLY A 24 0.22 16.55 1.75
C GLY A 24 0.03 17.78 2.66
N ARG A 25 1.07 18.62 2.81
CA ARG A 25 0.95 19.89 3.57
C ARG A 25 -0.05 20.86 2.94
N ARG A 26 -0.03 21.02 1.60
CA ARG A 26 -1.00 21.86 0.87
C ARG A 26 -2.44 21.43 1.16
N LEU A 27 -2.67 20.12 1.23
CA LEU A 27 -3.95 19.50 1.55
C LEU A 27 -4.26 19.46 3.06
N ARG A 28 -3.35 19.96 3.91
CA ARG A 28 -3.45 19.94 5.38
C ARG A 28 -3.58 18.53 5.98
N LEU A 29 -2.92 17.56 5.32
CA LEU A 29 -2.88 16.18 5.79
C LEU A 29 -1.75 16.00 6.83
N PRO A 30 -1.99 15.29 7.95
CA PRO A 30 -0.92 14.93 8.88
C PRO A 30 0.06 13.98 8.20
N LEU A 31 1.34 14.35 8.12
CA LEU A 31 2.33 13.57 7.40
C LEU A 31 2.85 12.41 8.22
N HIS A 32 3.19 11.31 7.53
CA HIS A 32 3.96 10.23 8.12
C HIS A 32 5.34 10.74 8.57
N PRO A 33 5.87 10.32 9.77
CA PRO A 33 7.18 10.75 10.24
C PRO A 33 8.32 10.31 9.31
N ASP A 34 8.20 9.13 8.71
CA ASP A 34 9.06 8.68 7.63
C ASP A 34 8.57 9.30 6.31
N ARG A 35 9.29 10.31 5.84
CA ARG A 35 8.81 11.23 4.80
C ARG A 35 8.53 10.56 3.47
N GLN A 36 9.30 9.53 3.08
CA GLN A 36 9.11 8.81 1.82
C GLN A 36 7.77 8.06 1.78
N LYS A 37 7.27 7.61 2.93
CA LYS A 37 5.96 6.93 3.04
C LYS A 37 4.75 7.85 2.74
N ASN A 38 4.97 9.15 2.57
CA ASN A 38 3.92 10.04 2.10
C ASN A 38 3.71 9.95 0.58
N TRP A 39 4.67 9.42 -0.18
CA TRP A 39 4.55 9.27 -1.61
C TRP A 39 3.54 8.16 -1.98
N ASP A 40 3.74 6.97 -1.44
CA ASP A 40 2.84 5.83 -1.67
C ASP A 40 1.45 6.05 -1.03
N ALA A 41 1.41 6.63 0.18
CA ALA A 41 0.15 6.98 0.83
C ALA A 41 -0.66 8.01 0.03
N LEU A 42 -0.02 9.01 -0.61
CA LEU A 42 -0.69 9.99 -1.45
C LEU A 42 -1.21 9.36 -2.75
N GLY A 43 -0.43 8.45 -3.35
CA GLY A 43 -0.85 7.66 -4.50
C GLY A 43 -2.06 6.77 -4.17
N ALA A 44 -2.02 6.07 -3.05
CA ALA A 44 -3.13 5.26 -2.56
C ALA A 44 -4.38 6.11 -2.25
N LEU A 45 -4.22 7.26 -1.58
CA LEU A 45 -5.31 8.21 -1.37
C LEU A 45 -5.96 8.61 -2.69
N SER A 46 -5.17 8.99 -3.69
CA SER A 46 -5.66 9.37 -5.01
C SER A 46 -6.44 8.23 -5.68
N ALA A 47 -5.94 7.00 -5.62
CA ALA A 47 -6.60 5.82 -6.20
C ALA A 47 -7.94 5.52 -5.50
N VAL A 48 -7.98 5.53 -4.17
CA VAL A 48 -9.20 5.29 -3.39
C VAL A 48 -10.25 6.36 -3.67
N LEU A 49 -9.90 7.65 -3.59
CA LEU A 49 -10.85 8.75 -3.81
C LEU A 49 -11.47 8.77 -5.21
N ARG A 50 -10.79 8.20 -6.22
CA ARG A 50 -11.28 8.10 -7.60
C ARG A 50 -12.17 6.89 -7.85
N SER A 51 -12.06 5.87 -7.00
CA SER A 51 -12.70 4.57 -7.21
C SER A 51 -13.86 4.30 -6.24
N THR A 52 -13.99 5.11 -5.20
CA THR A 52 -14.93 4.85 -4.10
C THR A 52 -15.63 6.13 -3.64
N THR A 53 -16.63 5.97 -2.80
CA THR A 53 -17.37 7.04 -2.14
C THR A 53 -17.13 7.01 -0.63
N SER A 54 -17.45 8.08 0.07
CA SER A 54 -17.27 8.17 1.54
C SER A 54 -18.13 7.18 2.34
N ALA A 55 -19.18 6.62 1.75
CA ALA A 55 -20.04 5.59 2.37
C ALA A 55 -19.45 4.17 2.26
N ASP A 56 -18.43 3.99 1.42
CA ASP A 56 -17.84 2.68 1.14
C ASP A 56 -16.91 2.23 2.29
N LEU A 57 -16.81 0.90 2.45
CA LEU A 57 -15.81 0.31 3.34
C LEU A 57 -14.45 0.28 2.66
N VAL A 58 -13.46 0.88 3.30
CA VAL A 58 -12.06 0.84 2.92
C VAL A 58 -11.26 0.13 4.00
N ILE A 59 -10.40 -0.82 3.61
CA ILE A 59 -9.48 -1.47 4.53
C ILE A 59 -8.03 -1.15 4.19
N ASP A 60 -7.19 -1.05 5.23
CA ASP A 60 -5.75 -0.93 5.12
C ASP A 60 -5.12 -2.18 5.74
N ALA A 61 -4.64 -3.08 4.88
CA ALA A 61 -4.08 -4.38 5.22
C ALA A 61 -2.62 -4.21 5.66
N GLY A 62 -2.29 -4.64 6.88
CA GLY A 62 -1.00 -4.39 7.52
C GLY A 62 -0.87 -3.00 8.14
N SER A 63 -1.98 -2.29 8.32
CA SER A 63 -2.02 -0.94 8.87
C SER A 63 -1.41 -0.85 10.25
N ALA A 64 -0.57 0.16 10.48
CA ALA A 64 -0.17 0.57 11.82
C ALA A 64 -0.99 1.79 12.28
N ARG A 65 -1.06 2.03 13.59
CA ARG A 65 -1.79 3.20 14.13
C ARG A 65 -1.23 4.55 13.67
N TYR A 66 0.02 4.57 13.25
CA TYR A 66 0.68 5.75 12.69
C TYR A 66 0.62 5.82 11.16
N SER A 67 0.02 4.82 10.49
CA SER A 67 -0.20 4.84 9.03
C SER A 67 -1.12 6.00 8.67
N PRO A 68 -0.77 6.84 7.69
CA PRO A 68 -1.47 8.09 7.46
C PRO A 68 -2.77 7.93 6.65
N LEU A 69 -2.89 6.87 5.85
CA LEU A 69 -3.92 6.76 4.82
C LEU A 69 -5.34 6.76 5.37
N LEU A 70 -5.64 5.92 6.37
CA LEU A 70 -7.00 5.87 6.94
C LEU A 70 -7.39 7.18 7.66
N PRO A 71 -6.53 7.82 8.47
CA PRO A 71 -6.76 9.17 8.96
C PRO A 71 -6.99 10.21 7.84
N TRP A 72 -6.25 10.13 6.73
CA TRP A 72 -6.48 11.02 5.59
C TRP A 72 -7.86 10.80 4.97
N LEU A 73 -8.25 9.56 4.72
CA LEU A 73 -9.60 9.24 4.21
C LEU A 73 -10.69 9.74 5.16
N ARG A 74 -10.46 9.68 6.47
CA ARG A 74 -11.40 10.27 7.45
C ARG A 74 -11.58 11.76 7.24
N LEU A 75 -10.52 12.51 6.93
CA LEU A 75 -10.60 13.94 6.61
C LEU A 75 -11.37 14.20 5.30
N TYR A 76 -11.43 13.24 4.39
CA TYR A 76 -12.26 13.27 3.18
C TYR A 76 -13.70 12.77 3.40
N GLY A 77 -14.11 12.54 4.66
CA GLY A 77 -15.48 12.19 5.02
C GLY A 77 -15.80 10.70 4.99
N TYR A 78 -14.81 9.82 4.83
CA TYR A 78 -15.06 8.38 4.91
C TYR A 78 -15.40 7.97 6.35
N GLU A 79 -16.43 7.14 6.49
CA GLU A 79 -16.94 6.71 7.80
C GLU A 79 -16.62 5.26 8.13
N ARG A 80 -16.42 4.44 7.11
CA ARG A 80 -16.21 2.98 7.23
C ARG A 80 -14.76 2.62 6.90
N LEU A 81 -13.89 2.83 7.90
CA LEU A 81 -12.44 2.66 7.77
C LEU A 81 -11.95 1.59 8.73
N LEU A 82 -11.21 0.60 8.23
CA LEU A 82 -10.71 -0.54 8.98
C LEU A 82 -9.22 -0.78 8.74
N GLY A 83 -8.40 -0.70 9.78
CA GLY A 83 -7.01 -1.15 9.77
C GLY A 83 -6.90 -2.59 10.28
N LEU A 84 -6.24 -3.47 9.53
CA LEU A 84 -5.97 -4.85 9.90
C LEU A 84 -4.48 -5.06 10.11
N ASN A 85 -4.09 -5.69 11.23
CA ASN A 85 -2.71 -6.10 11.48
C ASN A 85 -2.67 -7.26 12.49
N LEU A 86 -1.69 -8.14 12.37
CA LEU A 86 -1.43 -9.22 13.32
C LEU A 86 -1.00 -8.73 14.71
N GLU A 87 -0.50 -7.49 14.82
CA GLU A 87 -0.07 -6.88 16.09
C GLU A 87 -1.22 -6.35 16.92
N PHE A 88 -2.42 -6.19 16.36
CA PHE A 88 -3.56 -5.69 17.11
C PHE A 88 -4.19 -6.81 17.95
N GLY A 89 -4.37 -6.54 19.24
CA GLY A 89 -5.13 -7.42 20.12
C GLY A 89 -6.63 -7.15 20.02
N ARG A 90 -7.17 -6.45 21.04
CA ARG A 90 -8.59 -6.06 21.04
C ARG A 90 -8.86 -4.96 20.00
N PRO A 91 -10.05 -4.96 19.37
CA PRO A 91 -10.47 -3.87 18.51
C PRO A 91 -10.38 -2.52 19.23
N VAL A 92 -9.78 -1.53 18.55
CA VAL A 92 -9.62 -0.16 19.07
C VAL A 92 -10.11 0.82 18.03
N ARG A 93 -10.86 1.83 18.47
CA ARG A 93 -11.17 3.00 17.64
C ARG A 93 -10.23 4.14 17.97
N HIS A 94 -9.55 4.67 16.95
CA HIS A 94 -8.68 5.82 17.06
C HIS A 94 -8.97 6.81 15.93
N GLN A 95 -9.26 8.06 16.26
CA GLN A 95 -9.62 9.12 15.29
C GLN A 95 -10.70 8.72 14.27
N GLY A 96 -11.70 7.94 14.70
CA GLY A 96 -12.80 7.47 13.85
C GLY A 96 -12.47 6.26 12.96
N VAL A 97 -11.26 5.72 13.05
CA VAL A 97 -10.82 4.50 12.37
C VAL A 97 -10.89 3.33 13.33
N GLU A 98 -11.38 2.19 12.86
CA GLU A 98 -11.33 0.93 13.60
C GLU A 98 -10.03 0.19 13.27
N PHE A 99 -9.30 -0.28 14.28
CA PHE A 99 -8.13 -1.13 14.17
C PHE A 99 -8.38 -2.43 14.90
N ARG A 100 -8.12 -3.56 14.25
CA ARG A 100 -8.29 -4.88 14.87
C ARG A 100 -7.28 -5.90 14.35
N TYR A 101 -7.10 -6.98 15.09
CA TYR A 101 -6.39 -8.15 14.62
C TYR A 101 -6.99 -8.65 13.30
N GLY A 102 -6.14 -8.97 12.34
CA GLY A 102 -6.55 -9.58 11.08
C GLY A 102 -5.35 -10.07 10.30
N ASP A 103 -5.46 -11.31 9.83
CA ASP A 103 -4.55 -11.86 8.84
C ASP A 103 -4.99 -11.35 7.46
N VAL A 104 -4.10 -10.66 6.77
CA VAL A 104 -4.39 -10.09 5.44
C VAL A 104 -4.61 -11.15 4.36
N THR A 105 -4.24 -12.40 4.63
CA THR A 105 -4.47 -13.56 3.75
C THR A 105 -5.76 -14.32 4.07
N ALA A 106 -6.42 -14.00 5.20
CA ALA A 106 -7.65 -14.62 5.68
C ALA A 106 -8.42 -13.65 6.60
N THR A 107 -8.94 -12.57 6.04
CA THR A 107 -9.51 -11.42 6.80
C THR A 107 -10.79 -11.74 7.55
N GLY A 108 -11.51 -12.80 7.16
CA GLY A 108 -12.85 -13.13 7.67
C GLY A 108 -13.96 -12.18 7.22
N LEU A 109 -13.68 -11.23 6.31
CA LEU A 109 -14.68 -10.33 5.74
C LEU A 109 -15.53 -11.06 4.70
N ALA A 110 -16.78 -10.62 4.54
CA ALA A 110 -17.68 -11.19 3.56
C ALA A 110 -17.18 -10.94 2.12
N PRO A 111 -17.38 -11.88 1.18
CA PRO A 111 -17.05 -11.66 -0.23
C PRO A 111 -17.74 -10.41 -0.78
N GLY A 112 -17.04 -9.62 -1.59
CA GLY A 112 -17.59 -8.44 -2.26
C GLY A 112 -18.03 -7.31 -1.33
N SER A 113 -17.59 -7.30 -0.07
CA SER A 113 -18.04 -6.32 0.95
C SER A 113 -17.17 -5.06 1.03
N VAL A 114 -16.02 -5.04 0.39
CA VAL A 114 -15.00 -3.98 0.48
C VAL A 114 -14.90 -3.25 -0.86
N ALA A 115 -14.85 -1.92 -0.83
CA ALA A 115 -14.69 -1.12 -2.04
C ALA A 115 -13.22 -0.84 -2.38
N ALA A 116 -12.37 -0.74 -1.36
CA ALA A 116 -10.94 -0.57 -1.54
C ALA A 116 -10.14 -1.35 -0.50
N VAL A 117 -9.09 -1.99 -0.95
CA VAL A 117 -8.03 -2.60 -0.13
C VAL A 117 -6.75 -1.85 -0.41
N THR A 118 -6.08 -1.39 0.63
CA THR A 118 -4.71 -0.85 0.54
C THR A 118 -3.76 -1.71 1.35
N CYS A 119 -2.51 -1.82 0.88
CA CYS A 119 -1.47 -2.61 1.53
C CYS A 119 -0.13 -1.92 1.26
N LEU A 120 0.29 -1.04 2.16
CA LEU A 120 1.40 -0.13 1.91
C LEU A 120 2.63 -0.53 2.73
N SER A 121 3.68 -0.97 2.02
CA SER A 121 4.94 -1.45 2.61
C SER A 121 4.73 -2.56 3.64
N VAL A 122 4.09 -3.64 3.21
CA VAL A 122 3.73 -4.78 4.06
C VAL A 122 4.14 -6.12 3.44
N ILE A 123 3.93 -6.29 2.12
CA ILE A 123 4.14 -7.60 1.48
C ILE A 123 5.60 -8.04 1.49
N GLU A 124 6.54 -7.10 1.55
CA GLU A 124 7.97 -7.35 1.70
C GLU A 124 8.37 -7.97 3.06
N HIS A 125 7.44 -8.02 4.01
CA HIS A 125 7.66 -8.59 5.35
C HIS A 125 7.13 -10.01 5.48
N GLY A 126 7.29 -10.83 4.44
CA GLY A 126 6.99 -12.26 4.49
C GLY A 126 5.51 -12.61 4.32
N VAL A 127 4.69 -11.71 3.80
CA VAL A 127 3.29 -12.01 3.45
C VAL A 127 3.25 -12.98 2.26
N PRO A 128 2.51 -14.11 2.34
CA PRO A 128 2.27 -14.98 1.19
C PRO A 128 1.46 -14.23 0.10
N VAL A 129 2.17 -13.68 -0.89
CA VAL A 129 1.61 -12.75 -1.90
C VAL A 129 0.39 -13.35 -2.62
N THR A 130 0.48 -14.60 -3.07
CA THR A 130 -0.62 -15.27 -3.78
C THR A 130 -1.88 -15.37 -2.90
N SER A 131 -1.74 -15.75 -1.64
CA SER A 131 -2.88 -15.84 -0.69
C SER A 131 -3.46 -14.46 -0.39
N PHE A 132 -2.61 -13.43 -0.27
CA PHE A 132 -3.04 -12.05 -0.09
C PHE A 132 -3.84 -11.53 -1.30
N LEU A 133 -3.37 -11.79 -2.53
CA LEU A 133 -4.08 -11.40 -3.76
C LEU A 133 -5.43 -12.11 -3.87
N GLN A 134 -5.46 -13.42 -3.59
CA GLN A 134 -6.70 -14.21 -3.59
C GLN A 134 -7.72 -13.67 -2.59
N GLU A 135 -7.31 -13.40 -1.36
CA GLU A 135 -8.19 -12.85 -0.32
C GLU A 135 -8.66 -11.44 -0.67
N SER A 136 -7.75 -10.59 -1.16
CA SER A 136 -8.09 -9.24 -1.62
C SER A 136 -9.14 -9.27 -2.73
N ALA A 137 -8.96 -10.14 -3.73
CA ALA A 137 -9.94 -10.32 -4.81
C ALA A 137 -11.29 -10.86 -4.32
N ARG A 138 -11.27 -11.73 -3.31
CA ARG A 138 -12.50 -12.31 -2.72
C ARG A 138 -13.33 -11.26 -2.00
N ILE A 139 -12.69 -10.39 -1.20
CA ILE A 139 -13.41 -9.39 -0.39
C ILE A 139 -13.77 -8.13 -1.16
N LEU A 140 -13.02 -7.80 -2.23
CA LEU A 140 -13.34 -6.66 -3.09
C LEU A 140 -14.63 -6.89 -3.87
N ARG A 141 -15.50 -5.88 -3.87
CA ARG A 141 -16.65 -5.84 -4.77
C ARG A 141 -16.21 -5.69 -6.23
N PRO A 142 -17.05 -6.06 -7.22
CA PRO A 142 -16.80 -5.68 -8.62
C PRO A 142 -16.54 -4.18 -8.74
N SER A 143 -15.57 -3.81 -9.57
CA SER A 143 -15.06 -2.43 -9.73
C SER A 143 -14.42 -1.83 -8.46
N GLY A 144 -14.13 -2.64 -7.45
CA GLY A 144 -13.30 -2.26 -6.31
C GLY A 144 -11.84 -2.08 -6.69
N VAL A 145 -11.05 -1.49 -5.83
CA VAL A 145 -9.64 -1.18 -6.07
C VAL A 145 -8.73 -1.82 -5.03
N LEU A 146 -7.64 -2.45 -5.49
CA LEU A 146 -6.51 -2.86 -4.65
C LEU A 146 -5.32 -1.94 -4.94
N VAL A 147 -4.71 -1.40 -3.88
CA VAL A 147 -3.48 -0.59 -3.99
C VAL A 147 -2.41 -1.23 -3.12
N ILE A 148 -1.28 -1.54 -3.73
CA ILE A 148 -0.12 -2.15 -3.07
C ILE A 148 1.07 -1.21 -3.23
N SER A 149 1.83 -0.94 -2.17
CA SER A 149 3.21 -0.47 -2.30
C SER A 149 4.16 -1.45 -1.64
N THR A 150 5.38 -1.54 -2.16
CA THR A 150 6.42 -2.40 -1.59
C THR A 150 7.81 -1.85 -1.87
N ASP A 151 8.78 -2.29 -1.08
CA ASP A 151 10.20 -2.03 -1.32
C ASP A 151 10.61 -2.69 -2.64
N TYR A 152 11.28 -1.94 -3.49
CA TYR A 152 11.60 -2.33 -4.86
C TYR A 152 12.97 -1.81 -5.29
N ASP A 153 13.64 -2.54 -6.16
CA ASP A 153 14.80 -2.02 -6.91
C ASP A 153 14.97 -2.78 -8.23
N GLN A 154 15.36 -2.08 -9.30
CA GLN A 154 15.66 -2.70 -10.60
C GLN A 154 16.86 -3.67 -10.53
N SER A 155 17.70 -3.55 -9.50
CA SER A 155 18.82 -4.45 -9.17
C SER A 155 18.93 -4.51 -7.64
N PRO A 156 18.11 -5.34 -6.95
CA PRO A 156 17.99 -5.34 -5.51
C PRO A 156 19.35 -5.46 -4.80
N PRO A 157 19.64 -4.64 -3.80
CA PRO A 157 20.86 -4.74 -3.01
C PRO A 157 20.87 -6.04 -2.20
N ASP A 158 22.08 -6.50 -1.85
CA ASP A 158 22.24 -7.70 -1.00
C ASP A 158 21.66 -7.46 0.40
N ALA A 159 20.57 -8.14 0.70
CA ALA A 159 19.88 -8.10 1.98
C ALA A 159 20.08 -9.36 2.82
N ARG A 160 20.98 -10.29 2.44
CA ARG A 160 21.24 -11.53 3.16
C ARG A 160 21.66 -11.25 4.60
N GLY A 161 21.07 -12.00 5.54
CA GLY A 161 21.32 -11.84 6.98
C GLY A 161 20.67 -10.62 7.61
N LYS A 162 19.95 -9.80 6.86
CA LYS A 162 19.17 -8.67 7.40
C LYS A 162 17.75 -9.10 7.70
N SER A 163 17.20 -8.59 8.78
CA SER A 163 15.83 -8.90 9.20
C SER A 163 15.09 -7.66 9.72
N ALA A 164 13.79 -7.66 9.56
CA ALA A 164 12.88 -6.67 10.11
C ALA A 164 11.53 -7.33 10.47
N TYR A 165 10.93 -6.92 11.58
CA TYR A 165 9.65 -7.47 12.06
C TYR A 165 9.65 -9.01 12.18
N GLY A 166 10.81 -9.60 12.50
CA GLY A 166 10.97 -11.06 12.62
C GLY A 166 11.05 -11.81 11.28
N GLN A 167 11.09 -11.11 10.16
CA GLN A 167 11.18 -11.67 8.81
C GLN A 167 12.49 -11.23 8.11
N PRO A 168 13.04 -12.03 7.17
CA PRO A 168 14.10 -11.55 6.29
C PRO A 168 13.68 -10.28 5.56
N VAL A 169 14.62 -9.35 5.39
CA VAL A 169 14.38 -8.17 4.54
C VAL A 169 14.27 -8.63 3.09
N HIS A 170 13.19 -8.23 2.42
CA HIS A 170 12.96 -8.48 1.01
C HIS A 170 12.77 -7.17 0.25
N ILE A 171 13.45 -7.03 -0.88
CA ILE A 171 13.30 -5.91 -1.83
C ILE A 171 12.99 -6.55 -3.16
N PHE A 172 11.80 -6.27 -3.69
CA PHE A 172 11.30 -6.91 -4.92
C PHE A 172 12.11 -6.53 -6.14
N SER A 173 12.40 -7.48 -7.00
CA SER A 173 12.98 -7.30 -8.33
C SER A 173 11.91 -7.01 -9.39
N PRO A 174 12.29 -6.55 -10.60
CA PRO A 174 11.36 -6.41 -11.73
C PRO A 174 10.61 -7.70 -12.05
N GLU A 175 11.29 -8.83 -12.05
CA GLU A 175 10.72 -10.14 -12.35
C GLU A 175 9.66 -10.55 -11.32
N GLU A 176 9.91 -10.28 -10.04
CA GLU A 176 8.95 -10.56 -8.96
C GLU A 176 7.72 -9.67 -9.05
N ILE A 177 7.87 -8.38 -9.42
CA ILE A 177 6.71 -7.50 -9.67
C ILE A 177 5.89 -7.98 -10.86
N VAL A 178 6.54 -8.43 -11.95
CA VAL A 178 5.83 -9.03 -13.10
C VAL A 178 5.09 -10.29 -12.68
N GLN A 179 5.71 -11.19 -11.90
CA GLN A 179 5.06 -12.39 -11.37
C GLN A 179 3.86 -12.05 -10.47
N LEU A 180 4.00 -11.02 -9.61
CA LEU A 180 2.91 -10.54 -8.77
C LEU A 180 1.73 -10.03 -9.63
N THR A 181 1.99 -9.25 -10.68
CA THR A 181 0.92 -8.74 -11.56
C THR A 181 0.23 -9.87 -12.33
N GLN A 182 0.99 -10.85 -12.82
CA GLN A 182 0.43 -12.04 -13.48
C GLN A 182 -0.42 -12.90 -12.52
N ALA A 183 0.04 -13.06 -11.28
CA ALA A 183 -0.74 -13.77 -10.26
C ALA A 183 -2.03 -13.00 -9.92
N ALA A 184 -1.99 -11.68 -9.85
CA ALA A 184 -3.16 -10.84 -9.61
C ALA A 184 -4.23 -11.02 -10.70
N GLU A 185 -3.82 -11.10 -11.97
CA GLU A 185 -4.73 -11.33 -13.10
C GLU A 185 -5.50 -12.66 -12.99
N GLN A 186 -4.87 -13.70 -12.47
CA GLN A 186 -5.53 -15.00 -12.26
C GLN A 186 -6.72 -14.90 -11.28
N PHE A 187 -6.71 -13.93 -10.38
CA PHE A 187 -7.80 -13.66 -9.44
C PHE A 187 -8.75 -12.56 -9.91
N GLY A 188 -8.63 -12.08 -11.16
CA GLY A 188 -9.46 -11.00 -11.71
C GLY A 188 -9.10 -9.62 -11.14
N LEU A 189 -7.83 -9.40 -10.80
CA LEU A 189 -7.27 -8.12 -10.43
C LEU A 189 -6.42 -7.60 -11.59
N ARG A 190 -6.91 -6.58 -12.31
CA ARG A 190 -6.24 -6.02 -13.48
C ARG A 190 -5.43 -4.79 -13.12
N LEU A 191 -4.14 -4.77 -13.44
CA LEU A 191 -3.25 -3.63 -13.22
C LEU A 191 -3.74 -2.39 -13.99
N ARG A 192 -3.78 -1.23 -13.34
CA ARG A 192 -4.02 0.07 -13.98
C ARG A 192 -2.73 0.65 -14.53
N GLY A 193 -2.67 0.89 -15.83
CA GLY A 193 -1.47 1.37 -16.50
C GLY A 193 -0.44 0.27 -16.73
N SER A 194 0.83 0.66 -16.88
CA SER A 194 1.96 -0.24 -17.11
C SER A 194 2.97 -0.14 -15.97
N PHE A 195 3.64 -1.25 -15.70
CA PHE A 195 4.78 -1.26 -14.78
C PHE A 195 6.05 -0.95 -15.59
N GLU A 196 6.67 0.18 -15.26
CA GLU A 196 7.96 0.59 -15.83
C GLU A 196 9.06 0.31 -14.80
N PRO A 197 9.94 -0.67 -15.04
CA PRO A 197 10.85 -1.18 -14.00
C PRO A 197 12.00 -0.25 -13.65
N VAL A 198 12.30 0.74 -14.52
CA VAL A 198 13.48 1.59 -14.37
C VAL A 198 13.23 2.72 -13.39
N HIS A 199 14.22 3.05 -12.57
CA HIS A 199 14.25 4.22 -11.72
C HIS A 199 15.59 4.98 -11.82
N ALA A 200 15.55 6.29 -11.58
CA ALA A 200 16.71 7.15 -11.71
C ALA A 200 17.62 7.12 -10.47
N GLU A 201 17.03 7.09 -9.27
CA GLU A 201 17.73 7.13 -7.99
C GLU A 201 17.24 6.00 -7.07
N ARG A 202 17.99 5.77 -5.97
CA ARG A 202 17.58 4.96 -4.82
C ARG A 202 17.22 5.87 -3.65
N PRO A 203 16.05 6.50 -3.65
CA PRO A 203 15.71 7.59 -2.72
C PRO A 203 15.37 7.10 -1.32
N VAL A 204 15.16 5.81 -1.12
CA VAL A 204 14.94 5.21 0.19
C VAL A 204 16.28 4.81 0.77
N HIS A 205 16.60 5.35 1.94
CA HIS A 205 17.79 5.00 2.69
C HIS A 205 17.41 4.38 4.03
N TRP A 206 17.45 3.07 4.11
CA TRP A 206 17.25 2.35 5.37
C TRP A 206 18.54 2.28 6.16
N LYS A 207 18.83 3.36 6.88
CA LYS A 207 20.08 3.53 7.64
C LYS A 207 20.42 2.36 8.55
N ARG A 208 19.43 1.83 9.28
CA ARG A 208 19.61 0.73 10.23
C ARG A 208 20.13 -0.55 9.54
N GLN A 209 19.77 -0.78 8.30
CA GLN A 209 20.15 -1.95 7.51
C GLN A 209 21.28 -1.64 6.52
N GLY A 210 21.66 -0.35 6.35
CA GLY A 210 22.65 0.07 5.35
C GLY A 210 22.20 -0.19 3.92
N LEU A 211 20.89 -0.12 3.64
CA LEU A 211 20.32 -0.41 2.34
C LEU A 211 19.82 0.87 1.65
N HIS A 212 20.01 0.92 0.34
CA HIS A 212 19.47 1.95 -0.55
C HIS A 212 18.66 1.27 -1.65
N TYR A 213 17.43 1.71 -1.85
CA TYR A 213 16.49 1.14 -2.83
C TYR A 213 15.40 2.17 -3.15
N THR A 214 14.37 1.77 -3.84
CA THR A 214 13.19 2.58 -4.11
C THR A 214 11.91 1.86 -3.69
N CYS A 215 10.76 2.39 -4.05
CA CYS A 215 9.45 1.77 -3.83
C CYS A 215 8.67 1.72 -5.14
N VAL A 216 7.78 0.75 -5.26
CA VAL A 216 6.79 0.67 -6.33
C VAL A 216 5.40 0.80 -5.74
N LEU A 217 4.51 1.49 -6.46
CA LEU A 217 3.07 1.55 -6.21
C LEU A 217 2.35 0.87 -7.37
N LEU A 218 1.47 -0.05 -7.05
CA LEU A 218 0.66 -0.82 -8.00
C LEU A 218 -0.82 -0.65 -7.65
N THR A 219 -1.63 -0.30 -8.64
CA THR A 219 -3.08 -0.18 -8.48
C THR A 219 -3.78 -1.16 -9.39
N PHE A 220 -4.72 -1.94 -8.85
CA PHE A 220 -5.47 -2.94 -9.58
C PHE A 220 -6.97 -2.67 -9.50
N ASP A 221 -7.68 -2.92 -10.61
CA ASP A 221 -9.14 -2.98 -10.66
C ASP A 221 -9.62 -4.42 -10.41
N ARG A 222 -10.63 -4.59 -9.58
CA ARG A 222 -11.38 -5.86 -9.47
C ARG A 222 -12.37 -5.94 -10.61
N LEU A 223 -12.19 -6.93 -11.50
CA LEU A 223 -13.08 -7.22 -12.64
C LEU A 223 -14.41 -7.85 -12.18
#